data_39f00bc2f245dd0495e4605cb7f9f437
#
_entry.id   39f00bc2f245dd0495e4605cb7f9f437
#
_cell.length_a   1.000
_cell.length_b   1.000
_cell.length_c   1.000
_cell.angle_alpha   90.00
_cell.angle_beta   90.00
_cell.angle_gamma   90.00
#
_symmetry.space_group_name_H-M   'P 1'
#
loop_
_entity.id
_entity.type
_entity.pdbx_description
1 polymer ?
#
loop_
_entity_poly.entity_id
_entity_poly.type
_entity_poly.pdbx_seq_one_letter_code
_entity_poly.pdbx_strand_id
1 'polypeptide(L)'
;MGDNYASERLRVIIPVGGRATRLLPLTAETSKACLRLMNRPLIEFSLLSLARQGIKNFIFGVKGYTNYRDLHDYFESGYGFSARYEIRPRVHIKYQPNVDDLGSADSAKINMEYYNVKDPVFAVQGDNIFDVNVEELARFHEKKEAVMTIALREVDNVEGYGIADINKEKRIARFVEKPSPKEAPSNLANTGLYVVSPEIRKIFKEKGVKEIIKEKHRLDFGFDFIPYIIKTGRPVYGYTLKGSWYDVGTPKRYLDAMHDMLYGKFSSLTDFGGRISEKARIWVQGESSESMKSRKEIIRKITQRKIEIEGAVLVGRHCKIGDGVRIANSCIDNYTQIGKGVVIEDSAVMDRVIIDEKANIKESIVGRHVTIKSTPKKQTHISAVSVIADDVAIAEGSELEATKIYPHQYVRGVFANQTLMPG
;
A
#
# COMPACT_ATOMS: atom_id res chain seq x y z
N MET A 1 -6.99 35.55 -1.07
CA MET A 1 -7.71 34.47 -1.76
C MET A 1 -6.72 33.86 -2.74
N GLY A 2 -5.83 33.00 -2.23
CA GLY A 2 -4.75 32.39 -3.00
C GLY A 2 -5.27 31.10 -3.63
N ASP A 3 -5.08 31.03 -4.88
CA ASP A 3 -5.21 30.00 -5.88
C ASP A 3 -5.30 28.54 -5.41
N ASN A 4 -6.48 28.12 -4.95
CA ASN A 4 -6.86 26.71 -4.86
C ASN A 4 -7.19 26.13 -6.26
N TYR A 5 -6.77 26.84 -7.32
CA TYR A 5 -7.19 26.60 -8.70
C TYR A 5 -6.59 25.34 -9.34
N ALA A 6 -5.41 24.92 -8.88
CA ALA A 6 -4.71 23.80 -9.51
C ALA A 6 -5.27 22.44 -9.08
N SER A 7 -5.61 22.26 -7.79
CA SER A 7 -5.97 20.95 -7.25
C SER A 7 -7.36 20.44 -7.66
N GLU A 8 -8.34 21.33 -7.86
CA GLU A 8 -9.71 20.92 -8.24
C GLU A 8 -9.83 20.45 -9.70
N ARG A 9 -8.96 20.94 -10.59
CA ARG A 9 -8.91 20.53 -12.00
C ARG A 9 -8.10 19.27 -12.21
N LEU A 10 -7.15 18.98 -11.32
CA LEU A 10 -6.27 17.83 -11.44
C LEU A 10 -7.05 16.53 -11.22
N ARG A 11 -6.80 15.58 -12.10
CA ARG A 11 -7.31 14.21 -11.99
C ARG A 11 -6.19 13.28 -11.63
N VAL A 12 -6.53 12.22 -10.92
CA VAL A 12 -5.57 11.14 -10.65
C VAL A 12 -5.99 9.91 -11.45
N ILE A 13 -5.06 9.37 -12.20
CA ILE A 13 -5.22 8.09 -12.90
C ILE A 13 -4.37 7.06 -12.17
N ILE A 14 -4.98 5.96 -11.78
CA ILE A 14 -4.36 4.90 -10.98
C ILE A 14 -4.47 3.58 -11.74
N PRO A 15 -3.43 3.16 -12.48
CA PRO A 15 -3.37 1.83 -13.04
C PRO A 15 -3.32 0.77 -11.95
N VAL A 16 -4.23 -0.19 -12.00
CA VAL A 16 -4.28 -1.34 -11.08
C VAL A 16 -4.44 -2.63 -11.90
N GLY A 17 -3.37 -3.43 -11.98
CA GLY A 17 -3.40 -4.63 -12.82
C GLY A 17 -2.24 -5.60 -12.59
N GLY A 18 -1.29 -5.26 -11.74
CA GLY A 18 -0.12 -6.09 -11.45
C GLY A 18 -0.45 -7.34 -10.62
N ARG A 19 0.25 -8.46 -10.90
CA ARG A 19 0.08 -9.73 -10.16
C ARG A 19 0.71 -9.73 -8.77
N ALA A 20 1.50 -8.74 -8.40
CA ALA A 20 2.13 -8.58 -7.08
C ALA A 20 2.83 -9.85 -6.53
N THR A 21 3.53 -10.58 -7.39
CA THR A 21 4.10 -11.91 -7.10
C THR A 21 5.06 -11.93 -5.91
N ARG A 22 5.74 -10.83 -5.61
CA ARG A 22 6.65 -10.72 -4.48
C ARG A 22 5.95 -10.68 -3.11
N LEU A 23 4.66 -10.35 -3.08
CA LEU A 23 3.80 -10.37 -1.88
C LEU A 23 3.00 -11.67 -1.72
N LEU A 24 3.11 -12.58 -2.69
CA LEU A 24 2.51 -13.91 -2.50
C LEU A 24 3.02 -14.52 -1.20
N PRO A 25 2.13 -15.16 -0.45
CA PRO A 25 0.76 -15.56 -0.81
C PRO A 25 -0.36 -14.56 -0.47
N LEU A 26 -0.09 -13.40 0.14
CA LEU A 26 -1.11 -12.42 0.57
C LEU A 26 -1.97 -11.88 -0.59
N THR A 27 -1.41 -11.87 -1.78
CA THR A 27 -2.06 -11.36 -3.00
C THR A 27 -2.55 -12.45 -3.94
N ALA A 28 -2.69 -13.68 -3.43
CA ALA A 28 -3.17 -14.80 -4.24
C ALA A 28 -4.61 -14.58 -4.71
N GLU A 29 -5.47 -14.04 -3.85
CA GLU A 29 -6.90 -13.85 -4.09
C GLU A 29 -7.38 -12.40 -3.88
N THR A 30 -6.48 -11.52 -3.48
CA THR A 30 -6.78 -10.11 -3.17
C THR A 30 -5.94 -9.18 -4.03
N SER A 31 -6.54 -8.10 -4.51
CA SER A 31 -5.82 -7.00 -5.17
C SER A 31 -4.75 -6.44 -4.24
N LYS A 32 -3.52 -6.25 -4.75
CA LYS A 32 -2.45 -5.59 -3.98
C LYS A 32 -2.87 -4.22 -3.46
N ALA A 33 -3.60 -3.45 -4.26
CA ALA A 33 -4.09 -2.14 -3.87
C ALA A 33 -5.04 -2.19 -2.66
N CYS A 34 -5.75 -3.31 -2.50
CA CYS A 34 -6.68 -3.57 -1.40
C CYS A 34 -6.08 -4.38 -0.25
N LEU A 35 -4.82 -4.84 -0.36
CA LEU A 35 -4.14 -5.50 0.76
C LEU A 35 -4.16 -4.59 1.99
N ARG A 36 -4.56 -5.14 3.12
CA ARG A 36 -4.75 -4.35 4.34
C ARG A 36 -3.42 -4.04 5.01
N LEU A 37 -3.22 -2.78 5.31
CA LEU A 37 -2.16 -2.25 6.16
C LEU A 37 -2.79 -1.29 7.17
N MET A 38 -2.47 -1.37 8.43
CA MET A 38 -3.05 -0.47 9.46
C MET A 38 -4.58 -0.44 9.43
N ASN A 39 -5.20 -1.61 9.21
CA ASN A 39 -6.65 -1.81 9.11
C ASN A 39 -7.34 -1.12 7.92
N ARG A 40 -6.58 -0.76 6.87
CA ARG A 40 -7.04 -0.07 5.66
C ARG A 40 -6.40 -0.63 4.41
N PRO A 41 -7.03 -0.54 3.22
CA PRO A 41 -6.38 -0.84 1.95
C PRO A 41 -5.14 0.02 1.70
N LEU A 42 -4.09 -0.55 1.13
CA LEU A 42 -2.85 0.18 0.80
C LEU A 42 -3.11 1.46 0.01
N ILE A 43 -3.96 1.39 -1.01
CA ILE A 43 -4.26 2.54 -1.88
C ILE A 43 -4.95 3.69 -1.14
N GLU A 44 -5.64 3.41 -0.02
CA GLU A 44 -6.36 4.43 0.75
C GLU A 44 -5.43 5.52 1.28
N PHE A 45 -4.19 5.19 1.60
CA PHE A 45 -3.20 6.16 2.09
C PHE A 45 -2.82 7.19 1.04
N SER A 46 -2.54 6.74 -0.19
CA SER A 46 -2.23 7.65 -1.29
C SER A 46 -3.44 8.48 -1.72
N LEU A 47 -4.63 7.88 -1.76
CA LEU A 47 -5.88 8.64 -1.98
C LEU A 47 -6.06 9.72 -0.93
N LEU A 48 -5.80 9.41 0.35
CA LEU A 48 -5.96 10.35 1.44
C LEU A 48 -4.96 11.51 1.36
N SER A 49 -3.68 11.21 1.07
CA SER A 49 -2.63 12.20 0.88
C SER A 49 -3.01 13.22 -0.21
N LEU A 50 -3.56 12.75 -1.32
CA LEU A 50 -3.98 13.59 -2.44
C LEU A 50 -5.30 14.33 -2.16
N ALA A 51 -6.30 13.64 -1.60
CA ALA A 51 -7.64 14.17 -1.39
C ALA A 51 -7.68 15.29 -0.34
N ARG A 52 -6.86 15.18 0.73
CA ARG A 52 -6.72 16.24 1.75
C ARG A 52 -6.13 17.53 1.19
N GLN A 53 -5.41 17.46 0.09
CA GLN A 53 -4.83 18.62 -0.59
C GLN A 53 -5.69 19.11 -1.78
N GLY A 54 -6.95 18.72 -1.83
CA GLY A 54 -7.93 19.27 -2.76
C GLY A 54 -8.20 18.44 -4.01
N ILE A 55 -7.47 17.38 -4.28
CA ILE A 55 -7.78 16.51 -5.43
C ILE A 55 -9.08 15.74 -5.16
N LYS A 56 -10.02 15.82 -6.12
CA LYS A 56 -11.37 15.26 -5.97
C LYS A 56 -11.71 14.19 -7.00
N ASN A 57 -10.98 14.08 -8.09
CA ASN A 57 -11.32 13.19 -9.20
C ASN A 57 -10.28 12.08 -9.35
N PHE A 58 -10.68 10.84 -9.05
CA PHE A 58 -9.85 9.65 -9.14
C PHE A 58 -10.42 8.69 -10.19
N ILE A 59 -9.55 8.11 -11.01
CA ILE A 59 -9.89 7.14 -12.04
C ILE A 59 -9.02 5.91 -11.84
N PHE A 60 -9.62 4.80 -11.48
CA PHE A 60 -8.94 3.50 -11.45
C PHE A 60 -8.99 2.88 -12.84
N GLY A 61 -7.83 2.72 -13.47
CA GLY A 61 -7.65 1.89 -14.66
C GLY A 61 -7.45 0.43 -14.22
N VAL A 62 -8.49 -0.37 -14.33
CA VAL A 62 -8.53 -1.66 -13.64
C VAL A 62 -8.41 -2.82 -14.62
N LYS A 63 -7.38 -3.67 -14.45
CA LYS A 63 -7.20 -4.90 -15.18
C LYS A 63 -7.54 -6.11 -14.32
N GLY A 64 -8.46 -6.93 -14.80
CA GLY A 64 -8.91 -8.15 -14.15
C GLY A 64 -10.02 -7.94 -13.11
N TYR A 65 -10.87 -8.98 -13.00
CA TYR A 65 -12.07 -8.95 -12.15
C TYR A 65 -11.77 -8.76 -10.67
N THR A 66 -10.77 -9.45 -10.14
CA THR A 66 -10.39 -9.34 -8.70
C THR A 66 -10.04 -7.91 -8.32
N ASN A 67 -9.22 -7.23 -9.14
CA ASN A 67 -8.88 -5.83 -8.89
C ASN A 67 -10.11 -4.92 -8.94
N TYR A 68 -11.00 -5.14 -9.90
CA TYR A 68 -12.23 -4.36 -10.03
C TYR A 68 -13.15 -4.58 -8.82
N ARG A 69 -13.45 -5.85 -8.49
CA ARG A 69 -14.31 -6.20 -7.36
C ARG A 69 -13.82 -5.59 -6.07
N ASP A 70 -12.57 -5.81 -5.71
CA ASP A 70 -12.02 -5.40 -4.41
C ASP A 70 -12.03 -3.88 -4.24
N LEU A 71 -11.67 -3.14 -5.32
CA LEU A 71 -11.69 -1.68 -5.29
C LEU A 71 -13.11 -1.14 -5.26
N HIS A 72 -13.99 -1.68 -6.10
CA HIS A 72 -15.37 -1.22 -6.21
C HIS A 72 -16.16 -1.48 -4.93
N ASP A 73 -16.04 -2.67 -4.35
CA ASP A 73 -16.74 -3.04 -3.11
C ASP A 73 -16.29 -2.21 -1.90
N TYR A 74 -15.04 -1.72 -1.92
CA TYR A 74 -14.52 -0.92 -0.82
C TYR A 74 -14.78 0.59 -0.99
N PHE A 75 -14.56 1.15 -2.17
CA PHE A 75 -14.59 2.59 -2.39
C PHE A 75 -15.88 3.10 -3.04
N GLU A 76 -16.60 2.24 -3.76
CA GLU A 76 -17.78 2.65 -4.54
C GLU A 76 -17.49 3.93 -5.34
N SER A 77 -18.36 4.95 -5.23
CA SER A 77 -18.16 6.27 -5.87
C SER A 77 -17.30 7.25 -5.04
N GLY A 78 -16.71 6.80 -3.91
CA GLY A 78 -15.89 7.62 -3.00
C GLY A 78 -16.65 8.30 -1.87
N TYR A 79 -17.98 8.06 -1.75
CA TYR A 79 -18.79 8.67 -0.69
C TYR A 79 -18.35 8.22 0.70
N GLY A 80 -18.22 6.91 0.94
CA GLY A 80 -17.80 6.33 2.20
C GLY A 80 -16.38 6.77 2.61
N PHE A 81 -15.46 6.86 1.64
CA PHE A 81 -14.13 7.41 1.86
C PHE A 81 -14.18 8.88 2.30
N SER A 82 -14.95 9.72 1.60
CA SER A 82 -15.08 11.14 1.94
C SER A 82 -15.71 11.37 3.30
N ALA A 83 -16.74 10.58 3.66
CA ALA A 83 -17.38 10.65 4.97
C ALA A 83 -16.43 10.26 6.09
N ARG A 84 -15.64 9.20 5.92
CA ARG A 84 -14.66 8.72 6.92
C ARG A 84 -13.61 9.76 7.28
N TYR A 85 -13.17 10.54 6.30
CA TYR A 85 -12.09 11.52 6.46
C TYR A 85 -12.55 12.97 6.45
N GLU A 86 -13.87 13.21 6.50
CA GLU A 86 -14.48 14.55 6.50
C GLU A 86 -14.05 15.42 5.30
N ILE A 87 -13.81 14.80 4.13
CA ILE A 87 -13.34 15.48 2.93
C ILE A 87 -14.50 16.20 2.23
N ARG A 88 -14.40 17.53 2.10
CA ARG A 88 -15.39 18.38 1.44
C ARG A 88 -14.72 19.34 0.45
N PRO A 89 -15.29 19.52 -0.78
CA PRO A 89 -16.30 18.67 -1.41
C PRO A 89 -15.83 17.20 -1.52
N ARG A 90 -16.79 16.27 -1.67
CA ARG A 90 -16.45 14.84 -1.70
C ARG A 90 -15.58 14.49 -2.89
N VAL A 91 -14.83 13.41 -2.78
CA VAL A 91 -14.13 12.80 -3.91
C VAL A 91 -15.10 12.04 -4.83
N HIS A 92 -14.73 11.94 -6.09
CA HIS A 92 -15.40 11.14 -7.11
C HIS A 92 -14.46 10.08 -7.64
N ILE A 93 -14.83 8.83 -7.47
CA ILE A 93 -14.06 7.67 -7.92
C ILE A 93 -14.78 7.06 -9.13
N LYS A 94 -14.04 6.85 -10.21
CA LYS A 94 -14.48 6.18 -11.43
C LYS A 94 -13.62 4.96 -11.68
N TYR A 95 -14.22 3.95 -12.26
CA TYR A 95 -13.56 2.70 -12.63
C TYR A 95 -13.62 2.55 -14.14
N GLN A 96 -12.46 2.39 -14.76
CA GLN A 96 -12.33 2.08 -16.18
C GLN A 96 -11.78 0.67 -16.30
N PRO A 97 -12.60 -0.33 -16.68
CA PRO A 97 -12.12 -1.65 -16.98
C PRO A 97 -11.22 -1.62 -18.21
N ASN A 98 -9.97 -2.04 -18.05
CA ASN A 98 -8.96 -2.08 -19.09
C ASN A 98 -8.57 -3.54 -19.34
N VAL A 99 -9.45 -4.30 -19.98
CA VAL A 99 -9.26 -5.75 -20.18
C VAL A 99 -7.98 -6.06 -20.93
N ASP A 100 -7.68 -5.24 -21.94
CA ASP A 100 -6.56 -5.44 -22.87
C ASP A 100 -5.37 -4.49 -22.60
N ASP A 101 -5.30 -3.83 -21.41
CA ASP A 101 -4.16 -2.97 -21.15
C ASP A 101 -2.84 -3.76 -21.15
N LEU A 102 -1.83 -3.13 -21.70
CA LEU A 102 -0.52 -3.71 -21.89
C LEU A 102 0.50 -3.27 -20.84
N GLY A 103 0.05 -2.57 -19.80
CA GLY A 103 0.87 -2.09 -18.71
C GLY A 103 0.49 -0.70 -18.22
N SER A 104 1.24 -0.19 -17.25
CA SER A 104 0.89 1.02 -16.51
C SER A 104 0.75 2.29 -17.38
N ALA A 105 1.59 2.44 -18.40
CA ALA A 105 1.51 3.57 -19.32
C ALA A 105 0.37 3.41 -20.34
N ASP A 106 0.07 2.20 -20.78
CA ASP A 106 -1.07 1.94 -21.66
C ASP A 106 -2.40 2.15 -20.91
N SER A 107 -2.48 1.70 -19.68
CA SER A 107 -3.64 1.98 -18.81
C SER A 107 -3.86 3.49 -18.65
N ALA A 108 -2.80 4.27 -18.38
CA ALA A 108 -2.90 5.72 -18.31
C ALA A 108 -3.36 6.33 -19.64
N LYS A 109 -2.82 5.89 -20.77
CA LYS A 109 -3.22 6.31 -22.13
C LYS A 109 -4.71 6.07 -22.37
N ILE A 110 -5.20 4.84 -22.13
CA ILE A 110 -6.61 4.46 -22.30
C ILE A 110 -7.51 5.39 -21.48
N ASN A 111 -7.17 5.62 -20.22
CA ASN A 111 -7.94 6.48 -19.33
C ASN A 111 -7.92 7.95 -19.78
N MET A 112 -6.77 8.48 -20.19
CA MET A 112 -6.66 9.85 -20.70
C MET A 112 -7.46 10.05 -21.99
N GLU A 113 -7.50 9.04 -22.86
CA GLU A 113 -8.27 9.09 -24.11
C GLU A 113 -9.78 8.98 -23.84
N TYR A 114 -10.19 8.00 -23.05
CA TYR A 114 -11.61 7.73 -22.75
C TYR A 114 -12.28 8.94 -22.07
N TYR A 115 -11.61 9.53 -21.08
CA TYR A 115 -12.14 10.70 -20.35
C TYR A 115 -11.78 12.03 -21.03
N ASN A 116 -11.21 12.00 -22.22
CA ASN A 116 -10.80 13.18 -22.99
C ASN A 116 -10.08 14.23 -22.14
N VAL A 117 -9.05 13.78 -21.43
CA VAL A 117 -8.32 14.61 -20.48
C VAL A 117 -7.58 15.73 -21.21
N LYS A 118 -7.79 16.99 -20.79
CA LYS A 118 -7.21 18.20 -21.39
C LYS A 118 -6.26 18.94 -20.46
N ASP A 119 -6.28 18.62 -19.18
CA ASP A 119 -5.43 19.22 -18.13
C ASP A 119 -4.33 18.23 -17.73
N PRO A 120 -3.24 18.68 -17.06
CA PRO A 120 -2.29 17.77 -16.46
C PRO A 120 -2.95 16.80 -15.49
N VAL A 121 -2.44 15.57 -15.43
CA VAL A 121 -2.92 14.52 -14.53
C VAL A 121 -1.82 14.02 -13.63
N PHE A 122 -2.20 13.59 -12.43
CA PHE A 122 -1.35 12.70 -11.64
C PHE A 122 -1.57 11.27 -12.12
N ALA A 123 -0.51 10.59 -12.53
CA ALA A 123 -0.52 9.14 -12.73
C ALA A 123 0.19 8.50 -11.53
N VAL A 124 -0.49 7.59 -10.85
CA VAL A 124 -0.03 7.01 -9.58
C VAL A 124 -0.08 5.50 -9.66
N GLN A 125 1.02 4.83 -9.36
CA GLN A 125 1.00 3.37 -9.20
C GLN A 125 0.23 2.99 -7.94
N GLY A 126 -0.75 2.08 -8.09
CA GLY A 126 -1.73 1.74 -7.05
C GLY A 126 -1.18 0.96 -5.85
N ASP A 127 0.11 0.69 -5.82
CA ASP A 127 0.80 -0.09 -4.80
C ASP A 127 1.83 0.70 -3.96
N ASN A 128 1.92 2.00 -4.19
CA ASN A 128 2.80 2.90 -3.45
C ASN A 128 2.00 3.76 -2.46
N ILE A 129 2.60 3.99 -1.31
CA ILE A 129 2.11 4.92 -0.29
C ILE A 129 3.06 6.10 -0.25
N PHE A 130 2.54 7.33 -0.30
CA PHE A 130 3.38 8.53 -0.27
C PHE A 130 2.67 9.72 0.36
N ASP A 131 3.48 10.57 1.00
CA ASP A 131 3.12 11.95 1.32
C ASP A 131 3.75 12.87 0.29
N VAL A 132 2.96 13.70 -0.36
CA VAL A 132 3.43 14.65 -1.37
C VAL A 132 2.79 16.03 -1.15
N ASN A 133 3.54 17.09 -1.41
CA ASN A 133 2.96 18.42 -1.57
C ASN A 133 2.48 18.56 -3.03
N VAL A 134 1.17 18.42 -3.22
CA VAL A 134 0.51 18.44 -4.53
C VAL A 134 0.75 19.76 -5.25
N GLU A 135 0.63 20.88 -4.53
CA GLU A 135 0.78 22.22 -5.11
C GLU A 135 2.23 22.47 -5.54
N GLU A 136 3.20 22.12 -4.70
CA GLU A 136 4.62 22.26 -5.01
C GLU A 136 5.01 21.43 -6.24
N LEU A 137 4.53 20.19 -6.31
CA LEU A 137 4.80 19.31 -7.45
C LEU A 137 4.13 19.80 -8.74
N ALA A 138 2.89 20.26 -8.68
CA ALA A 138 2.18 20.81 -9.84
C ALA A 138 2.84 22.09 -10.35
N ARG A 139 3.19 23.03 -9.47
CA ARG A 139 3.92 24.25 -9.83
C ARG A 139 5.30 23.96 -10.41
N PHE A 140 6.00 22.96 -9.88
CA PHE A 140 7.28 22.53 -10.45
C PHE A 140 7.11 22.03 -11.88
N HIS A 141 6.09 21.21 -12.12
CA HIS A 141 5.78 20.68 -13.45
C HIS A 141 5.49 21.80 -14.47
N GLU A 142 4.62 22.73 -14.10
CA GLU A 142 4.26 23.89 -14.94
C GLU A 142 5.48 24.80 -15.21
N LYS A 143 6.23 25.16 -14.17
CA LYS A 143 7.42 26.01 -14.31
C LYS A 143 8.49 25.42 -15.23
N LYS A 144 8.56 24.08 -15.30
CA LYS A 144 9.50 23.36 -16.16
C LYS A 144 8.96 23.11 -17.57
N GLU A 145 7.73 23.49 -17.84
CA GLU A 145 7.03 23.17 -19.09
C GLU A 145 7.21 21.69 -19.44
N ALA A 146 7.10 20.84 -18.42
CA ALA A 146 7.41 19.43 -18.51
C ALA A 146 6.32 18.67 -19.27
N VAL A 147 6.71 17.74 -20.14
CA VAL A 147 5.79 16.72 -20.67
C VAL A 147 5.48 15.70 -19.58
N MET A 148 6.49 15.40 -18.76
CA MET A 148 6.34 14.50 -17.61
C MET A 148 7.27 14.93 -16.47
N THR A 149 6.75 14.95 -15.25
CA THR A 149 7.54 15.07 -14.03
C THR A 149 7.44 13.77 -13.24
N ILE A 150 8.57 13.22 -12.85
CA ILE A 150 8.67 11.99 -12.06
C ILE A 150 9.04 12.36 -10.64
N ALA A 151 8.23 11.99 -9.67
CA ALA A 151 8.61 12.11 -8.27
C ALA A 151 9.67 11.04 -7.94
N LEU A 152 10.78 11.51 -7.36
CA LEU A 152 11.95 10.70 -7.05
C LEU A 152 12.22 10.71 -5.55
N ARG A 153 12.76 9.61 -5.03
CA ARG A 153 13.22 9.50 -3.63
C ARG A 153 14.62 8.91 -3.59
N GLU A 154 15.46 9.47 -2.73
CA GLU A 154 16.76 8.84 -2.43
C GLU A 154 16.57 7.54 -1.65
N VAL A 155 17.27 6.50 -2.07
CA VAL A 155 17.25 5.17 -1.46
C VAL A 155 18.66 4.66 -1.21
N ASP A 156 18.84 3.88 -0.13
CA ASP A 156 20.11 3.24 0.17
C ASP A 156 20.35 2.01 -0.71
N ASN A 157 19.30 1.28 -1.05
CA ASN A 157 19.33 0.13 -1.94
C ASN A 157 18.47 0.40 -3.19
N VAL A 158 19.13 0.37 -4.36
CA VAL A 158 18.50 0.65 -5.68
C VAL A 158 17.77 -0.55 -6.27
N GLU A 159 17.94 -1.73 -5.71
CA GLU A 159 17.36 -2.95 -6.27
C GLU A 159 15.82 -2.93 -6.30
N GLY A 160 15.28 -3.29 -7.46
CA GLY A 160 13.85 -3.41 -7.68
C GLY A 160 13.13 -2.11 -8.03
N TYR A 161 13.85 -0.98 -8.12
CA TYR A 161 13.31 0.33 -8.52
C TYR A 161 13.79 0.76 -9.90
N GLY A 162 13.02 1.61 -10.56
CA GLY A 162 13.54 2.43 -11.64
C GLY A 162 14.42 3.55 -11.07
N ILE A 163 15.62 3.74 -11.61
CA ILE A 163 16.58 4.73 -11.10
C ILE A 163 16.81 5.82 -12.13
N ALA A 164 16.69 7.08 -11.71
CA ALA A 164 16.85 8.25 -12.55
C ALA A 164 18.14 9.02 -12.20
N ASP A 165 18.86 9.49 -13.21
CA ASP A 165 19.89 10.51 -13.07
C ASP A 165 19.36 11.86 -13.55
N ILE A 166 19.60 12.92 -12.76
CA ILE A 166 19.11 14.27 -13.04
C ILE A 166 20.28 15.27 -13.12
N ASN A 167 20.20 16.18 -14.06
CA ASN A 167 21.17 17.27 -14.16
C ASN A 167 20.87 18.40 -13.14
N LYS A 168 21.66 19.49 -13.18
CA LYS A 168 21.51 20.64 -12.27
C LYS A 168 20.14 21.33 -12.40
N GLU A 169 19.56 21.32 -13.59
CA GLU A 169 18.24 21.86 -13.90
C GLU A 169 17.10 20.94 -13.52
N LYS A 170 17.41 19.78 -12.90
CA LYS A 170 16.48 18.69 -12.55
C LYS A 170 15.88 17.95 -13.75
N ARG A 171 16.43 18.13 -14.98
CA ARG A 171 16.05 17.35 -16.14
C ARG A 171 16.61 15.94 -16.02
N ILE A 172 15.81 14.93 -16.34
CA ILE A 172 16.26 13.54 -16.31
C ILE A 172 17.14 13.29 -17.54
N ALA A 173 18.41 12.97 -17.28
CA ALA A 173 19.40 12.65 -18.29
C ALA A 173 19.41 11.16 -18.64
N ARG A 174 19.17 10.32 -17.65
CA ARG A 174 19.16 8.86 -17.79
C ARG A 174 18.13 8.23 -16.86
N PHE A 175 17.48 7.16 -17.32
CA PHE A 175 16.58 6.34 -16.53
C PHE A 175 16.81 4.87 -16.85
N VAL A 176 16.95 4.04 -15.82
CA VAL A 176 17.12 2.59 -15.96
C VAL A 176 16.15 1.89 -15.02
N GLU A 177 15.29 1.05 -15.57
CA GLU A 177 14.34 0.28 -14.78
C GLU A 177 15.01 -0.97 -14.20
N LYS A 178 14.98 -1.08 -12.88
CA LYS A 178 15.53 -2.19 -12.10
C LYS A 178 16.98 -2.53 -12.44
N PRO A 179 17.89 -1.56 -12.40
CA PRO A 179 19.31 -1.82 -12.67
C PRO A 179 19.90 -2.69 -11.58
N SER A 180 21.00 -3.37 -11.90
CA SER A 180 21.89 -3.86 -10.85
C SER A 180 22.56 -2.69 -10.12
N PRO A 181 23.05 -2.86 -8.89
CA PRO A 181 23.74 -1.78 -8.16
C PRO A 181 24.91 -1.13 -8.95
N LYS A 182 25.57 -1.92 -9.80
CA LYS A 182 26.69 -1.43 -10.65
C LYS A 182 26.24 -0.60 -11.85
N GLU A 183 25.03 -0.80 -12.32
CA GLU A 183 24.46 -0.13 -13.50
C GLU A 183 23.56 1.05 -13.13
N ALA A 184 23.22 1.19 -11.86
CA ALA A 184 22.38 2.26 -11.37
C ALA A 184 23.05 3.63 -11.62
N PRO A 185 22.38 4.55 -12.34
CA PRO A 185 22.97 5.85 -12.68
C PRO A 185 23.05 6.81 -11.48
N SER A 186 22.31 6.54 -10.41
CA SER A 186 22.25 7.31 -9.18
C SER A 186 21.60 6.48 -8.05
N ASN A 187 21.19 7.14 -6.95
CA ASN A 187 20.35 6.56 -5.90
C ASN A 187 18.91 7.14 -5.89
N LEU A 188 18.49 7.82 -6.95
CA LEU A 188 17.17 8.44 -7.05
C LEU A 188 16.15 7.46 -7.64
N ALA A 189 15.38 6.83 -6.77
CA ALA A 189 14.34 5.87 -7.13
C ALA A 189 13.06 6.55 -7.63
N ASN A 190 12.48 5.98 -8.67
CA ASN A 190 11.15 6.32 -9.17
C ASN A 190 10.09 5.88 -8.17
N THR A 191 9.32 6.82 -7.66
CA THR A 191 8.30 6.54 -6.64
C THR A 191 6.97 6.04 -7.21
N GLY A 192 6.82 6.01 -8.54
CA GLY A 192 5.56 5.65 -9.17
C GLY A 192 4.50 6.76 -9.12
N LEU A 193 4.89 7.98 -8.78
CA LEU A 193 4.06 9.18 -8.83
C LEU A 193 4.56 10.10 -9.94
N TYR A 194 3.69 10.44 -10.85
CA TYR A 194 4.00 11.27 -12.02
C TYR A 194 3.00 12.42 -12.16
N VAL A 195 3.47 13.56 -12.66
CA VAL A 195 2.60 14.57 -13.28
C VAL A 195 2.83 14.51 -14.80
N VAL A 196 1.74 14.41 -15.53
CA VAL A 196 1.77 14.13 -16.98
C VAL A 196 0.95 15.20 -17.69
N SER A 197 1.56 15.91 -18.64
CA SER A 197 0.89 16.90 -19.47
C SER A 197 -0.03 16.26 -20.52
N PRO A 198 -1.11 16.93 -20.95
CA PRO A 198 -2.03 16.41 -21.97
C PRO A 198 -1.35 16.07 -23.32
N GLU A 199 -0.26 16.74 -23.64
CA GLU A 199 0.52 16.51 -24.86
C GLU A 199 1.03 15.10 -24.99
N ILE A 200 1.20 14.38 -23.89
CA ILE A 200 1.63 12.98 -23.88
C ILE A 200 0.69 12.08 -24.70
N ARG A 201 -0.60 12.48 -24.85
CA ARG A 201 -1.56 11.79 -25.73
C ARG A 201 -1.13 11.74 -27.21
N LYS A 202 -0.38 12.76 -27.66
CA LYS A 202 0.20 12.78 -29.02
C LYS A 202 1.38 11.82 -29.09
N ILE A 203 2.20 11.78 -28.05
CA ILE A 203 3.37 10.89 -27.97
C ILE A 203 2.95 9.41 -27.97
N PHE A 204 1.88 9.06 -27.27
CA PHE A 204 1.34 7.70 -27.30
C PHE A 204 0.96 7.21 -28.72
N LYS A 205 0.69 8.13 -29.66
CA LYS A 205 0.32 7.82 -31.05
C LYS A 205 1.52 7.76 -31.98
N GLU A 206 2.72 8.10 -31.53
CA GLU A 206 3.94 8.07 -32.32
C GLU A 206 4.30 6.65 -32.81
N LYS A 207 4.95 6.58 -33.97
CA LYS A 207 5.38 5.33 -34.59
C LYS A 207 6.24 4.48 -33.64
N GLY A 208 7.21 5.11 -32.96
CA GLY A 208 8.09 4.42 -32.02
C GLY A 208 7.35 3.76 -30.84
N VAL A 209 6.30 4.40 -30.28
CA VAL A 209 5.48 3.79 -29.23
C VAL A 209 4.69 2.61 -29.76
N LYS A 210 4.12 2.74 -30.97
CA LYS A 210 3.42 1.63 -31.66
C LYS A 210 4.33 0.44 -31.93
N GLU A 211 5.58 0.70 -32.32
CA GLU A 211 6.60 -0.32 -32.53
C GLU A 211 6.94 -1.04 -31.22
N ILE A 212 7.15 -0.31 -30.11
CA ILE A 212 7.35 -0.89 -28.77
C ILE A 212 6.19 -1.85 -28.42
N ILE A 213 4.95 -1.40 -28.58
CA ILE A 213 3.77 -2.22 -28.33
C ILE A 213 3.75 -3.47 -29.20
N LYS A 214 4.03 -3.33 -30.48
CA LYS A 214 4.03 -4.44 -31.44
C LYS A 214 5.09 -5.50 -31.11
N GLU A 215 6.30 -5.06 -30.75
CA GLU A 215 7.43 -5.95 -30.48
C GLU A 215 7.36 -6.59 -29.08
N LYS A 216 6.98 -5.82 -28.08
CA LYS A 216 7.05 -6.26 -26.68
C LYS A 216 5.72 -6.70 -26.09
N HIS A 217 4.60 -6.46 -26.77
CA HIS A 217 3.25 -6.64 -26.20
C HIS A 217 3.10 -6.02 -24.81
N ARG A 218 3.77 -4.87 -24.61
CA ARG A 218 3.81 -4.15 -23.35
C ARG A 218 3.98 -2.66 -23.59
N LEU A 219 3.39 -1.84 -22.70
CA LEU A 219 3.68 -0.42 -22.58
C LEU A 219 3.63 -0.03 -21.09
N ASP A 220 4.75 -0.21 -20.42
CA ASP A 220 4.95 0.17 -19.01
C ASP A 220 5.67 1.51 -18.90
N PHE A 221 5.37 2.27 -17.81
CA PHE A 221 6.05 3.55 -17.60
C PHE A 221 7.56 3.37 -17.46
N GLY A 222 8.02 2.50 -16.56
CA GLY A 222 9.43 2.35 -16.25
C GLY A 222 10.22 1.66 -17.37
N PHE A 223 9.72 0.52 -17.85
CA PHE A 223 10.46 -0.28 -18.83
C PHE A 223 10.46 0.30 -20.24
N ASP A 224 9.40 0.99 -20.64
CA ASP A 224 9.17 1.28 -22.06
C ASP A 224 8.99 2.78 -22.31
N PHE A 225 8.06 3.43 -21.63
CA PHE A 225 7.63 4.77 -21.98
C PHE A 225 8.58 5.86 -21.52
N ILE A 226 9.05 5.85 -20.26
CA ILE A 226 9.99 6.83 -19.73
C ILE A 226 11.31 6.81 -20.52
N PRO A 227 11.96 5.65 -20.75
CA PRO A 227 13.15 5.60 -21.60
C PRO A 227 12.90 6.16 -23.01
N TYR A 228 11.73 5.88 -23.61
CA TYR A 228 11.39 6.38 -24.94
C TYR A 228 11.29 7.90 -24.98
N ILE A 229 10.55 8.53 -24.08
CA ILE A 229 10.36 9.99 -24.08
C ILE A 229 11.67 10.74 -23.76
N ILE A 230 12.55 10.18 -22.95
CA ILE A 230 13.88 10.73 -22.68
C ILE A 230 14.74 10.64 -23.93
N LYS A 231 14.79 9.46 -24.59
CA LYS A 231 15.56 9.23 -25.83
C LYS A 231 15.13 10.17 -26.96
N THR A 232 13.86 10.51 -27.04
CA THR A 232 13.31 11.44 -28.03
C THR A 232 13.48 12.92 -27.66
N GLY A 233 14.24 13.22 -26.60
CA GLY A 233 14.59 14.59 -26.20
C GLY A 233 13.44 15.37 -25.55
N ARG A 234 12.36 14.74 -25.14
CA ARG A 234 11.23 15.40 -24.47
C ARG A 234 11.62 15.97 -23.10
N PRO A 235 10.99 17.04 -22.63
CA PRO A 235 11.26 17.65 -21.33
C PRO A 235 10.67 16.81 -20.20
N VAL A 236 11.51 15.89 -19.67
CA VAL A 236 11.20 15.04 -18.52
C VAL A 236 12.04 15.49 -17.33
N TYR A 237 11.39 15.75 -16.20
CA TYR A 237 12.05 16.28 -15.01
C TYR A 237 11.84 15.42 -13.79
N GLY A 238 12.83 15.41 -12.88
CA GLY A 238 12.76 14.75 -11.58
C GLY A 238 12.44 15.75 -10.46
N TYR A 239 11.41 15.43 -9.68
CA TYR A 239 11.06 16.18 -8.47
C TYR A 239 11.41 15.32 -7.26
N THR A 240 12.34 15.79 -6.40
CA THR A 240 12.73 15.05 -5.21
C THR A 240 11.66 15.15 -4.12
N LEU A 241 11.04 14.05 -3.77
CA LEU A 241 10.01 13.94 -2.73
C LEU A 241 10.62 14.19 -1.34
N LYS A 242 10.03 15.11 -0.58
CA LYS A 242 10.43 15.41 0.80
C LYS A 242 9.68 14.56 1.83
N GLY A 243 8.45 14.15 1.51
CA GLY A 243 7.59 13.35 2.37
C GLY A 243 7.94 11.87 2.41
N SER A 244 7.19 11.10 3.15
CA SER A 244 7.35 9.65 3.24
C SER A 244 6.96 8.96 1.93
N TRP A 245 7.64 7.88 1.64
CA TRP A 245 7.33 6.99 0.52
C TRP A 245 7.61 5.54 0.90
N TYR A 246 6.65 4.67 0.61
CA TYR A 246 6.75 3.23 0.87
C TYR A 246 6.30 2.46 -0.38
N ASP A 247 7.24 1.70 -0.98
CA ASP A 247 6.92 0.64 -1.93
C ASP A 247 6.65 -0.65 -1.14
N VAL A 248 5.38 -0.95 -0.92
CA VAL A 248 4.98 -2.17 -0.22
C VAL A 248 5.05 -3.35 -1.20
N GLY A 249 6.28 -3.69 -1.61
CA GLY A 249 6.53 -4.71 -2.63
C GLY A 249 6.90 -6.10 -2.09
N THR A 250 7.26 -6.21 -0.82
CA THR A 250 7.64 -7.48 -0.17
C THR A 250 7.11 -7.55 1.25
N PRO A 251 7.00 -8.75 1.86
CA PRO A 251 6.56 -8.89 3.26
C PRO A 251 7.39 -8.07 4.25
N LYS A 252 8.70 -8.03 4.09
CA LYS A 252 9.57 -7.21 4.95
C LYS A 252 9.25 -5.72 4.81
N ARG A 253 9.16 -5.19 3.58
CA ARG A 253 8.78 -3.78 3.33
C ARG A 253 7.37 -3.45 3.85
N TYR A 254 6.47 -4.43 3.84
CA TYR A 254 5.15 -4.29 4.46
C TYR A 254 5.25 -4.06 5.97
N LEU A 255 6.02 -4.88 6.69
CA LEU A 255 6.23 -4.73 8.13
C LEU A 255 6.97 -3.43 8.47
N ASP A 256 7.97 -3.05 7.67
CA ASP A 256 8.72 -1.80 7.84
C ASP A 256 7.79 -0.58 7.66
N ALA A 257 6.92 -0.59 6.64
CA ALA A 257 5.92 0.46 6.43
C ALA A 257 4.92 0.53 7.60
N MET A 258 4.43 -0.62 8.08
CA MET A 258 3.54 -0.69 9.26
C MET A 258 4.21 -0.06 10.48
N HIS A 259 5.45 -0.44 10.78
CA HIS A 259 6.21 0.09 11.89
C HIS A 259 6.40 1.61 11.78
N ASP A 260 6.86 2.09 10.65
CA ASP A 260 7.04 3.53 10.41
C ASP A 260 5.74 4.33 10.56
N MET A 261 4.64 3.80 10.07
CA MET A 261 3.32 4.43 10.20
C MET A 261 2.83 4.45 11.66
N LEU A 262 3.01 3.35 12.41
CA LEU A 262 2.71 3.30 13.85
C LEU A 262 3.50 4.37 14.61
N TYR A 263 4.74 4.63 14.22
CA TYR A 263 5.58 5.67 14.81
C TYR A 263 5.34 7.08 14.25
N GLY A 264 4.33 7.25 13.36
CA GLY A 264 3.86 8.55 12.89
C GLY A 264 4.73 9.18 11.80
N LYS A 265 5.51 8.38 11.06
CA LYS A 265 6.31 8.87 9.94
C LYS A 265 5.48 9.19 8.68
N PHE A 266 4.22 8.77 8.63
CA PHE A 266 3.30 9.12 7.55
C PHE A 266 2.42 10.30 7.96
N SER A 267 2.70 11.49 7.44
CA SER A 267 2.10 12.74 7.94
C SER A 267 0.62 12.90 7.57
N SER A 268 0.18 12.33 6.45
CA SER A 268 -1.22 12.40 6.00
C SER A 268 -2.18 11.62 6.91
N LEU A 269 -1.67 10.67 7.73
CA LEU A 269 -2.49 9.93 8.69
C LEU A 269 -1.66 9.57 9.93
N THR A 270 -1.77 10.35 10.98
CA THR A 270 -1.06 10.15 12.25
C THR A 270 -1.97 9.66 13.38
N ASP A 271 -3.28 9.76 13.21
CA ASP A 271 -4.28 9.22 14.13
C ASP A 271 -5.14 8.15 13.42
N PHE A 272 -5.12 6.94 13.98
CA PHE A 272 -5.88 5.79 13.47
C PHE A 272 -7.27 5.67 14.11
N GLY A 273 -7.64 6.62 14.98
CA GLY A 273 -8.86 6.60 15.75
C GLY A 273 -8.76 5.77 17.03
N GLY A 274 -9.40 6.24 18.08
CA GLY A 274 -9.44 5.51 19.36
C GLY A 274 -8.16 5.58 20.19
N ARG A 275 -7.32 6.60 20.01
CA ARG A 275 -6.13 6.81 20.82
C ARG A 275 -6.47 6.85 22.31
N ILE A 276 -5.73 6.11 23.14
CA ILE A 276 -6.04 6.00 24.57
C ILE A 276 -5.26 6.97 25.46
N SER A 277 -4.18 7.58 24.93
CA SER A 277 -3.39 8.59 25.63
C SER A 277 -2.62 9.45 24.61
N GLU A 278 -2.48 10.74 24.88
CA GLU A 278 -1.67 11.63 24.05
C GLU A 278 -0.18 11.26 24.05
N LYS A 279 0.30 10.70 25.17
CA LYS A 279 1.71 10.31 25.33
C LYS A 279 2.03 8.93 24.76
N ALA A 280 1.02 8.05 24.64
CA ALA A 280 1.21 6.68 24.18
C ALA A 280 0.79 6.52 22.72
N ARG A 281 1.56 5.74 21.95
CA ARG A 281 1.21 5.37 20.57
C ARG A 281 0.35 4.11 20.57
N ILE A 282 -0.79 4.18 21.30
CA ILE A 282 -1.70 3.06 21.47
C ILE A 282 -3.09 3.50 21.01
N TRP A 283 -3.64 2.80 20.05
CA TRP A 283 -4.99 3.01 19.54
C TRP A 283 -5.82 1.76 19.74
N VAL A 284 -7.01 1.93 20.31
CA VAL A 284 -8.03 0.89 20.44
C VAL A 284 -9.29 1.41 19.78
N GLN A 285 -9.58 0.95 18.57
CA GLN A 285 -10.69 1.44 17.76
C GLN A 285 -12.05 0.96 18.28
N GLY A 286 -13.10 1.73 18.02
CA GLY A 286 -14.49 1.39 18.35
C GLY A 286 -15.31 2.63 18.67
N GLU A 287 -16.32 2.90 17.84
CA GLU A 287 -17.19 4.08 17.94
C GLU A 287 -18.69 3.70 18.08
N SER A 288 -19.11 2.57 17.49
CA SER A 288 -20.47 2.06 17.66
C SER A 288 -20.70 1.54 19.08
N SER A 289 -21.96 1.47 19.52
CA SER A 289 -22.33 1.01 20.87
C SER A 289 -21.74 -0.37 21.22
N GLU A 290 -21.66 -1.27 20.25
CA GLU A 290 -21.11 -2.63 20.43
C GLU A 290 -19.59 -2.62 20.46
N SER A 291 -18.93 -1.92 19.52
CA SER A 291 -17.47 -1.83 19.48
C SER A 291 -16.90 -1.07 20.67
N MET A 292 -17.66 -0.12 21.24
CA MET A 292 -17.29 0.59 22.46
C MET A 292 -17.24 -0.33 23.68
N LYS A 293 -18.04 -1.39 23.75
CA LYS A 293 -17.96 -2.36 24.86
C LYS A 293 -16.60 -3.09 24.81
N SER A 294 -16.23 -3.62 23.65
CA SER A 294 -14.92 -4.28 23.45
C SER A 294 -13.75 -3.32 23.74
N ARG A 295 -13.84 -2.08 23.23
CA ARG A 295 -12.84 -1.04 23.48
C ARG A 295 -12.65 -0.76 24.97
N LYS A 296 -13.73 -0.51 25.72
CA LYS A 296 -13.68 -0.26 27.16
C LYS A 296 -13.08 -1.44 27.93
N GLU A 297 -13.44 -2.65 27.55
CA GLU A 297 -12.90 -3.87 28.18
C GLU A 297 -11.38 -4.00 27.95
N ILE A 298 -10.90 -3.78 26.71
CA ILE A 298 -9.46 -3.83 26.39
C ILE A 298 -8.71 -2.73 27.16
N ILE A 299 -9.19 -1.49 27.16
CA ILE A 299 -8.58 -0.39 27.91
C ILE A 299 -8.53 -0.71 29.41
N ARG A 300 -9.62 -1.25 30.00
CA ARG A 300 -9.65 -1.68 31.40
C ARG A 300 -8.57 -2.72 31.69
N LYS A 301 -8.40 -3.73 30.83
CA LYS A 301 -7.38 -4.77 30.98
C LYS A 301 -5.96 -4.21 30.86
N ILE A 302 -5.72 -3.26 29.95
CA ILE A 302 -4.43 -2.57 29.84
C ILE A 302 -4.13 -1.80 31.13
N THR A 303 -5.09 -1.02 31.65
CA THR A 303 -4.94 -0.27 32.90
C THR A 303 -4.68 -1.19 34.08
N GLN A 304 -5.30 -2.36 34.13
CA GLN A 304 -5.10 -3.38 35.17
C GLN A 304 -3.84 -4.23 34.98
N ARG A 305 -3.01 -3.94 33.98
CA ARG A 305 -1.82 -4.74 33.60
C ARG A 305 -2.13 -6.21 33.30
N LYS A 306 -3.35 -6.51 32.86
CA LYS A 306 -3.76 -7.82 32.37
C LYS A 306 -3.42 -8.02 30.88
N ILE A 307 -3.26 -6.92 30.14
CA ILE A 307 -2.69 -6.85 28.80
C ILE A 307 -1.48 -5.95 28.89
N GLU A 308 -0.34 -6.44 28.44
CA GLU A 308 0.91 -5.69 28.36
C GLU A 308 1.06 -5.14 26.93
N ILE A 309 1.27 -3.82 26.84
CA ILE A 309 1.49 -3.14 25.56
C ILE A 309 2.88 -2.49 25.60
N GLU A 310 3.67 -2.73 24.54
CA GLU A 310 4.98 -2.14 24.37
C GLU A 310 5.11 -1.41 23.02
N GLY A 311 5.74 -0.23 23.03
CA GLY A 311 5.93 0.57 21.83
C GLY A 311 4.63 1.11 21.24
N ALA A 312 4.44 0.93 19.92
CA ALA A 312 3.30 1.46 19.19
C ALA A 312 2.35 0.33 18.75
N VAL A 313 1.07 0.40 19.11
CA VAL A 313 0.10 -0.68 18.86
C VAL A 313 -1.23 -0.12 18.38
N LEU A 314 -1.76 -0.71 17.30
CA LEU A 314 -3.11 -0.47 16.81
C LEU A 314 -3.97 -1.73 17.02
N VAL A 315 -5.09 -1.58 17.75
CA VAL A 315 -6.11 -2.63 17.91
C VAL A 315 -7.40 -2.19 17.24
N GLY A 316 -7.89 -2.99 16.33
CA GLY A 316 -9.14 -2.78 15.61
C GLY A 316 -10.38 -2.89 16.46
N ARG A 317 -11.51 -2.56 15.88
CA ARG A 317 -12.82 -2.65 16.54
C ARG A 317 -13.28 -4.10 16.69
N HIS A 318 -14.12 -4.33 17.70
CA HIS A 318 -14.70 -5.64 18.04
C HIS A 318 -13.68 -6.74 18.38
N CYS A 319 -12.43 -6.39 18.66
CA CYS A 319 -11.45 -7.36 19.13
C CYS A 319 -11.77 -7.87 20.54
N LYS A 320 -11.37 -9.13 20.80
CA LYS A 320 -11.42 -9.73 22.12
C LYS A 320 -10.03 -10.19 22.51
N ILE A 321 -9.51 -9.75 23.64
CA ILE A 321 -8.14 -10.05 24.06
C ILE A 321 -8.16 -10.66 25.45
N GLY A 322 -7.55 -11.84 25.58
CA GLY A 322 -7.41 -12.59 26.82
C GLY A 322 -6.47 -11.92 27.82
N ASP A 323 -6.49 -12.43 29.07
CA ASP A 323 -5.57 -11.96 30.11
C ASP A 323 -4.15 -12.52 29.90
N GLY A 324 -3.13 -11.76 30.30
CA GLY A 324 -1.72 -12.15 30.16
C GLY A 324 -1.17 -12.01 28.73
N VAL A 325 -1.91 -11.40 27.81
CA VAL A 325 -1.46 -11.13 26.45
C VAL A 325 -0.44 -10.00 26.44
N ARG A 326 0.64 -10.14 25.66
CA ARG A 326 1.62 -9.10 25.36
C ARG A 326 1.59 -8.75 23.88
N ILE A 327 1.48 -7.47 23.57
CA ILE A 327 1.51 -6.95 22.20
C ILE A 327 2.54 -5.83 22.10
N ALA A 328 3.50 -5.97 21.18
CA ALA A 328 4.54 -4.97 20.95
C ALA A 328 4.61 -4.58 19.46
N ASN A 329 4.69 -3.29 19.16
CA ASN A 329 4.92 -2.73 17.80
C ASN A 329 4.05 -3.38 16.70
N SER A 330 2.80 -3.67 16.98
CA SER A 330 1.97 -4.53 16.14
C SER A 330 0.62 -3.90 15.80
N CYS A 331 0.06 -4.38 14.69
CA CYS A 331 -1.28 -4.02 14.26
C CYS A 331 -2.20 -5.24 14.31
N ILE A 332 -3.31 -5.13 15.05
CA ILE A 332 -4.36 -6.15 15.15
C ILE A 332 -5.60 -5.57 14.48
N ASP A 333 -6.10 -6.23 13.44
CA ASP A 333 -7.28 -5.75 12.70
C ASP A 333 -8.59 -6.24 13.35
N ASN A 334 -9.69 -5.79 12.81
CA ASN A 334 -11.04 -5.88 13.36
C ASN A 334 -11.50 -7.33 13.61
N TYR A 335 -12.36 -7.51 14.61
CA TYR A 335 -13.00 -8.79 14.95
C TYR A 335 -12.05 -9.93 15.34
N THR A 336 -10.77 -9.64 15.57
CA THR A 336 -9.76 -10.63 15.96
C THR A 336 -9.96 -11.08 17.41
N GLN A 337 -9.78 -12.36 17.67
CA GLN A 337 -9.90 -12.97 19.00
C GLN A 337 -8.54 -13.54 19.42
N ILE A 338 -8.03 -13.09 20.56
CA ILE A 338 -6.71 -13.47 21.07
C ILE A 338 -6.89 -14.14 22.43
N GLY A 339 -6.44 -15.38 22.54
CA GLY A 339 -6.49 -16.22 23.75
C GLY A 339 -5.55 -15.72 24.86
N LYS A 340 -5.59 -16.38 26.02
CA LYS A 340 -4.78 -16.00 27.18
C LYS A 340 -3.29 -16.22 26.94
N GLY A 341 -2.47 -15.28 27.40
CA GLY A 341 -1.00 -15.41 27.40
C GLY A 341 -0.37 -15.49 26.02
N VAL A 342 -1.03 -15.06 24.97
CA VAL A 342 -0.49 -14.92 23.62
C VAL A 342 0.53 -13.78 23.59
N VAL A 343 1.60 -13.94 22.80
CA VAL A 343 2.61 -12.92 22.51
C VAL A 343 2.56 -12.57 21.03
N ILE A 344 2.46 -11.26 20.72
CA ILE A 344 2.48 -10.74 19.36
C ILE A 344 3.46 -9.58 19.32
N GLU A 345 4.54 -9.70 18.53
CA GLU A 345 5.60 -8.70 18.43
C GLU A 345 5.93 -8.41 16.96
N ASP A 346 6.10 -7.11 16.63
CA ASP A 346 6.49 -6.62 15.29
C ASP A 346 5.68 -7.25 14.14
N SER A 347 4.39 -7.50 14.36
CA SER A 347 3.55 -8.32 13.50
C SER A 347 2.26 -7.62 13.08
N ALA A 348 1.76 -7.99 11.91
CA ALA A 348 0.45 -7.60 11.41
C ALA A 348 -0.51 -8.81 11.46
N VAL A 349 -1.61 -8.66 12.19
CA VAL A 349 -2.69 -9.63 12.27
C VAL A 349 -3.93 -9.01 11.64
N MET A 350 -4.38 -9.56 10.51
CA MET A 350 -5.52 -9.05 9.77
C MET A 350 -6.86 -9.40 10.42
N ASP A 351 -7.98 -9.04 9.78
CA ASP A 351 -9.29 -9.15 10.40
C ASP A 351 -9.78 -10.60 10.57
N ARG A 352 -10.60 -10.79 11.62
CA ARG A 352 -11.27 -12.06 11.95
C ARG A 352 -10.34 -13.23 12.23
N VAL A 353 -9.13 -12.98 12.67
CA VAL A 353 -8.19 -14.01 13.09
C VAL A 353 -8.57 -14.54 14.47
N ILE A 354 -8.43 -15.85 14.68
CA ILE A 354 -8.61 -16.52 15.97
C ILE A 354 -7.27 -17.11 16.39
N ILE A 355 -6.75 -16.67 17.52
CA ILE A 355 -5.49 -17.12 18.09
C ILE A 355 -5.76 -17.74 19.44
N ASP A 356 -5.52 -19.03 19.60
CA ASP A 356 -5.68 -19.75 20.85
C ASP A 356 -4.57 -19.39 21.86
N GLU A 357 -4.70 -19.84 23.09
CA GLU A 357 -3.85 -19.45 24.21
C GLU A 357 -2.36 -19.85 24.02
N LYS A 358 -1.45 -19.01 24.58
CA LYS A 358 0.00 -19.24 24.57
C LYS A 358 0.66 -19.33 23.21
N ALA A 359 0.00 -18.95 22.10
CA ALA A 359 0.66 -18.80 20.82
C ALA A 359 1.68 -17.65 20.85
N ASN A 360 2.74 -17.76 20.05
CA ASN A 360 3.79 -16.74 19.92
C ASN A 360 3.97 -16.37 18.45
N ILE A 361 3.75 -15.10 18.12
CA ILE A 361 3.80 -14.57 16.75
C ILE A 361 4.76 -13.38 16.74
N LYS A 362 5.86 -13.50 15.98
CA LYS A 362 6.89 -12.46 15.89
C LYS A 362 7.25 -12.17 14.45
N GLU A 363 7.48 -10.90 14.14
CA GLU A 363 7.91 -10.44 12.81
C GLU A 363 7.15 -11.16 11.68
N SER A 364 5.81 -11.23 11.74
CA SER A 364 5.03 -12.05 10.83
C SER A 364 3.75 -11.34 10.36
N ILE A 365 3.22 -11.81 9.22
CA ILE A 365 1.97 -11.30 8.66
C ILE A 365 0.97 -12.45 8.67
N VAL A 366 -0.15 -12.25 9.36
CA VAL A 366 -1.25 -13.20 9.46
C VAL A 366 -2.46 -12.65 8.70
N GLY A 367 -2.86 -13.33 7.64
CA GLY A 367 -3.98 -12.98 6.77
C GLY A 367 -5.34 -13.09 7.46
N ARG A 368 -6.39 -12.85 6.71
CA ARG A 368 -7.77 -12.79 7.19
C ARG A 368 -8.32 -14.18 7.50
N HIS A 369 -9.22 -14.28 8.49
CA HIS A 369 -9.92 -15.51 8.86
C HIS A 369 -8.99 -16.67 9.27
N VAL A 370 -7.71 -16.42 9.53
CA VAL A 370 -6.77 -17.43 9.96
C VAL A 370 -7.14 -17.93 11.36
N THR A 371 -7.03 -19.26 11.57
CA THR A 371 -7.19 -19.89 12.89
C THR A 371 -5.85 -20.48 13.32
N ILE A 372 -5.31 -20.03 14.45
CA ILE A 372 -4.07 -20.51 15.05
C ILE A 372 -4.41 -21.26 16.31
N LYS A 373 -4.36 -22.60 16.25
CA LYS A 373 -4.55 -23.48 17.40
C LYS A 373 -3.27 -23.51 18.22
N SER A 374 -3.41 -23.42 19.55
CA SER A 374 -2.29 -23.46 20.48
C SER A 374 -2.81 -23.81 21.88
N THR A 375 -2.02 -24.51 22.67
CA THR A 375 -2.34 -24.84 24.05
C THR A 375 -1.10 -24.62 24.95
N PRO A 376 -1.23 -24.52 26.28
CA PRO A 376 -0.07 -24.41 27.17
C PRO A 376 0.94 -25.54 27.04
N LYS A 377 0.48 -26.76 26.64
CA LYS A 377 1.34 -27.94 26.45
C LYS A 377 1.95 -28.05 25.05
N LYS A 378 1.26 -27.44 24.05
CA LYS A 378 1.66 -27.49 22.63
C LYS A 378 1.50 -26.10 22.05
N GLN A 379 2.46 -25.24 22.37
CA GLN A 379 2.47 -23.86 21.93
C GLN A 379 2.83 -23.78 20.44
N THR A 380 2.13 -22.90 19.71
CA THR A 380 2.39 -22.63 18.31
C THR A 380 3.28 -21.39 18.20
N HIS A 381 4.34 -21.48 17.39
CA HIS A 381 5.33 -20.44 17.17
C HIS A 381 5.39 -20.03 15.69
N ILE A 382 5.33 -18.73 15.42
CA ILE A 382 5.38 -18.16 14.07
C ILE A 382 6.36 -17.00 14.10
N SER A 383 7.38 -17.01 13.21
CA SER A 383 8.47 -16.03 13.27
C SER A 383 9.17 -15.78 11.94
N ALA A 384 10.17 -14.88 11.97
CA ALA A 384 11.15 -14.64 10.90
C ALA A 384 10.49 -14.30 9.53
N VAL A 385 9.58 -13.33 9.53
CA VAL A 385 8.85 -12.86 8.35
C VAL A 385 8.03 -13.99 7.71
N SER A 386 7.42 -14.84 8.56
CA SER A 386 6.42 -15.80 8.06
C SER A 386 5.19 -15.07 7.55
N VAL A 387 4.62 -15.59 6.46
CA VAL A 387 3.47 -15.00 5.77
C VAL A 387 2.37 -16.05 5.62
N ILE A 388 1.29 -15.84 6.33
CA ILE A 388 0.13 -16.73 6.34
C ILE A 388 -0.99 -16.03 5.60
N ALA A 389 -1.45 -16.61 4.50
CA ALA A 389 -2.54 -16.05 3.71
C ALA A 389 -3.91 -16.27 4.35
N ASP A 390 -4.96 -15.85 3.66
CA ASP A 390 -6.33 -15.90 4.15
C ASP A 390 -6.84 -17.34 4.32
N ASP A 391 -7.77 -17.55 5.27
CA ASP A 391 -8.47 -18.81 5.51
C ASP A 391 -7.56 -20.03 5.81
N VAL A 392 -6.37 -19.79 6.38
CA VAL A 392 -5.46 -20.86 6.82
C VAL A 392 -5.79 -21.32 8.23
N ALA A 393 -5.70 -22.63 8.46
CA ALA A 393 -5.81 -23.25 9.78
C ALA A 393 -4.46 -23.85 10.20
N ILE A 394 -3.93 -23.40 11.34
CA ILE A 394 -2.66 -23.89 11.90
C ILE A 394 -2.96 -24.74 13.12
N ALA A 395 -2.44 -25.97 13.15
CA ALA A 395 -2.60 -26.90 14.26
C ALA A 395 -1.76 -26.51 15.48
N GLU A 396 -2.18 -26.96 16.66
CA GLU A 396 -1.44 -26.78 17.91
C GLU A 396 -0.02 -27.37 17.86
N GLY A 397 0.96 -26.66 18.40
CA GLY A 397 2.35 -27.08 18.42
C GLY A 397 3.07 -26.97 17.08
N SER A 398 2.50 -26.24 16.13
CA SER A 398 3.20 -25.96 14.88
C SER A 398 4.28 -24.88 15.08
N GLU A 399 5.40 -25.04 14.38
CA GLU A 399 6.50 -24.07 14.36
C GLU A 399 6.76 -23.63 12.93
N LEU A 400 6.64 -22.33 12.68
CA LEU A 400 6.73 -21.72 11.34
C LEU A 400 7.80 -20.63 11.38
N GLU A 401 8.90 -20.84 10.65
CA GLU A 401 9.99 -19.88 10.54
C GLU A 401 10.19 -19.50 9.06
N ALA A 402 10.17 -18.21 8.72
CA ALA A 402 10.32 -17.71 7.36
C ALA A 402 9.46 -18.48 6.33
N THR A 403 8.27 -18.92 6.75
CA THR A 403 7.40 -19.82 6.00
C THR A 403 6.26 -19.05 5.36
N LYS A 404 5.96 -19.37 4.09
CA LYS A 404 4.85 -18.80 3.32
C LYS A 404 3.76 -19.85 3.14
N ILE A 405 2.53 -19.54 3.57
CA ILE A 405 1.39 -20.45 3.48
C ILE A 405 0.31 -19.83 2.60
N TYR A 406 -0.03 -20.51 1.52
CA TYR A 406 -1.08 -20.09 0.58
C TYR A 406 -2.48 -20.24 1.20
N PRO A 407 -3.51 -19.57 0.64
CA PRO A 407 -4.86 -19.60 1.19
C PRO A 407 -5.43 -21.03 1.33
N HIS A 408 -6.40 -21.18 2.25
CA HIS A 408 -7.21 -22.39 2.44
C HIS A 408 -6.43 -23.66 2.85
N GLN A 409 -5.23 -23.49 3.44
CA GLN A 409 -4.41 -24.63 3.89
C GLN A 409 -4.69 -25.00 5.34
N TYR A 410 -4.57 -26.31 5.63
CA TYR A 410 -4.41 -26.82 6.99
C TYR A 410 -2.96 -27.24 7.19
N VAL A 411 -2.31 -26.66 8.19
CA VAL A 411 -0.87 -26.85 8.43
C VAL A 411 -0.61 -27.41 9.81
N ARG A 412 0.20 -28.49 9.88
CA ARG A 412 0.65 -29.11 11.13
C ARG A 412 2.11 -29.51 11.00
N GLY A 413 2.94 -29.12 11.93
CA GLY A 413 4.36 -29.53 12.01
C GLY A 413 5.33 -28.36 12.08
N VAL A 414 6.59 -28.68 11.78
CA VAL A 414 7.70 -27.72 11.81
C VAL A 414 8.13 -27.41 10.38
N PHE A 415 8.14 -26.14 10.02
CA PHE A 415 8.49 -25.67 8.69
C PHE A 415 9.42 -24.46 8.80
N ALA A 416 10.54 -24.51 8.08
CA ALA A 416 11.49 -23.41 8.02
C ALA A 416 11.87 -23.11 6.56
N ASN A 417 11.81 -21.85 6.18
CA ASN A 417 12.14 -21.37 4.83
C ASN A 417 11.36 -22.08 3.70
N GLN A 418 10.10 -22.40 3.92
CA GLN A 418 9.27 -23.16 2.99
C GLN A 418 8.10 -22.32 2.44
N THR A 419 7.61 -22.75 1.28
CA THR A 419 6.35 -22.26 0.69
C THR A 419 5.37 -23.41 0.56
N LEU A 420 4.28 -23.35 1.30
CA LEU A 420 3.22 -24.36 1.31
C LEU A 420 2.10 -23.90 0.35
N MET A 421 1.94 -24.62 -0.75
CA MET A 421 0.93 -24.38 -1.78
C MET A 421 -0.19 -25.43 -1.70
N PRO A 422 -1.38 -25.12 -2.23
CA PRO A 422 -2.40 -26.15 -2.46
C PRO A 422 -1.82 -27.26 -3.34
N GLY A 423 -2.12 -28.52 -2.96
CA GLY A 423 -1.76 -29.72 -3.70
C GLY A 423 -2.53 -29.85 -5.02
#